data_6e5b455adc45b60d68aeb3f6b9859079
#
_entry.id   6e5b455adc45b60d68aeb3f6b9859079
#
_cell.length_a   1.000
_cell.length_b   1.000
_cell.length_c   1.000
_cell.angle_alpha   90.00
_cell.angle_beta   90.00
_cell.angle_gamma   90.00
#
_symmetry.space_group_name_H-M   'P 1'
#
loop_
_entity.id
_entity.type
_entity.pdbx_description
1 polymer ?
#
loop_
_entity_poly.entity_id
_entity_poly.type
_entity_poly.pdbx_seq_one_letter_code
_entity_poly.pdbx_strand_id
1 'polypeptide(L)'
;GPWSPPRPRDGGDTNVGRDAAEAFAKGSDSVSIQGTCDAQNEKKTTRTVVVSLSSHTVTAIENGQTVRVMHMSAGQGNDYQTGQCQPSGDLCTPTYCDPNSYDNCTPDGDFKVWLKYQSQDMSGTLTLSDGNTEKWDVKDVGFVNYFSKTGCAIHRIATQSAFNDSSIQAMGKNTSHGCVGVGWDQAEWFYNWCLMGTTVHVQA
;
A
#
# COMPACT_ATOMS: atom_id res chain seq x y z
N GLY A 1 9.87 -1.78 16.39
CA GLY A 1 10.75 -0.91 15.64
C GLY A 1 10.08 -0.33 14.43
N PRO A 2 10.71 0.66 13.77
CA PRO A 2 10.14 1.18 12.56
C PRO A 2 9.96 0.06 11.54
N TRP A 3 8.86 0.14 10.85
CA TRP A 3 8.60 -0.74 9.74
C TRP A 3 9.72 -0.54 8.71
N SER A 4 10.53 -1.55 8.51
CA SER A 4 11.62 -1.48 7.53
C SER A 4 11.02 -1.65 6.15
N PRO A 5 11.43 -0.84 5.17
CA PRO A 5 10.97 -1.02 3.81
C PRO A 5 11.30 -2.44 3.33
N PRO A 6 10.40 -3.04 2.56
CA PRO A 6 10.62 -4.37 2.02
C PRO A 6 11.86 -4.42 1.14
N ARG A 7 12.53 -5.55 1.18
CA ARG A 7 13.71 -5.79 0.35
C ARG A 7 13.32 -6.50 -0.93
N PRO A 8 13.92 -6.16 -2.06
CA PRO A 8 13.75 -6.92 -3.29
C PRO A 8 14.16 -8.38 -3.11
N ARG A 9 13.55 -9.24 -3.88
CA ARG A 9 13.76 -10.68 -3.83
C ARG A 9 15.23 -11.11 -4.06
N ASP A 10 15.89 -10.41 -4.96
CA ASP A 10 17.26 -10.71 -5.37
C ASP A 10 18.34 -10.20 -4.40
N GLY A 11 17.98 -9.79 -3.26
CA GLY A 11 18.79 -9.69 -2.34
C GLY A 11 19.52 -8.90 -1.63
N GLY A 12 19.35 -8.30 -1.63
CA GLY A 12 20.18 -8.04 -0.64
C GLY A 12 20.66 -6.77 -0.36
N ASP A 13 20.69 -5.89 -1.19
CA ASP A 13 21.15 -4.53 -0.97
C ASP A 13 19.94 -3.63 -0.73
N THR A 14 19.97 -2.88 0.38
CA THR A 14 18.95 -1.88 0.71
C THR A 14 18.87 -0.78 -0.35
N ASN A 15 19.87 -0.66 -1.21
CA ASN A 15 19.90 0.28 -2.32
C ASN A 15 19.20 -0.25 -3.58
N VAL A 16 18.97 -1.55 -3.71
CA VAL A 16 18.33 -2.12 -4.90
C VAL A 16 16.91 -1.56 -5.09
N GLY A 17 16.16 -1.40 -4.02
CA GLY A 17 14.84 -0.77 -4.08
C GLY A 17 14.92 0.69 -4.53
N ARG A 18 15.97 1.39 -4.11
CA ARG A 18 16.23 2.77 -4.51
C ARG A 18 16.61 2.84 -5.98
N ASP A 19 17.52 1.96 -6.43
CA ASP A 19 17.94 1.90 -7.82
C ASP A 19 16.79 1.51 -8.75
N ALA A 20 15.96 0.59 -8.31
CA ALA A 20 14.75 0.23 -9.03
C ALA A 20 13.76 1.41 -9.10
N ALA A 21 13.60 2.17 -8.01
CA ALA A 21 12.79 3.36 -7.99
C ALA A 21 13.32 4.44 -8.93
N GLU A 22 14.62 4.66 -8.93
CA GLU A 22 15.28 5.60 -9.83
C GLU A 22 15.18 5.16 -11.29
N ALA A 23 15.40 3.89 -11.56
CA ALA A 23 15.23 3.33 -12.90
C ALA A 23 13.77 3.43 -13.37
N PHE A 24 12.83 3.20 -12.48
CA PHE A 24 11.41 3.32 -12.76
C PHE A 24 11.03 4.79 -13.00
N ALA A 25 11.54 5.70 -12.19
CA ALA A 25 11.34 7.14 -12.38
C ALA A 25 11.92 7.62 -13.70
N LYS A 26 13.11 7.16 -14.07
CA LYS A 26 13.71 7.46 -15.37
C LYS A 26 12.91 6.90 -16.53
N GLY A 27 12.38 5.67 -16.38
CA GLY A 27 11.48 5.09 -17.34
C GLY A 27 10.16 5.86 -17.46
N SER A 28 9.65 6.33 -16.33
CA SER A 28 8.46 7.18 -16.28
C SER A 28 8.74 8.54 -16.94
N ASP A 29 9.91 9.12 -16.73
CA ASP A 29 10.31 10.38 -17.38
C ASP A 29 10.40 10.21 -18.89
N SER A 30 10.91 9.10 -19.37
CA SER A 30 10.94 8.79 -20.80
C SER A 30 9.55 8.64 -21.38
N VAL A 31 8.66 7.97 -20.67
CA VAL A 31 7.24 7.83 -21.02
C VAL A 31 6.54 9.19 -20.91
N SER A 32 6.88 10.00 -19.91
CA SER A 32 6.34 11.35 -19.75
C SER A 32 6.74 12.26 -20.90
N ILE A 33 7.96 12.16 -21.41
CA ILE A 33 8.41 12.96 -22.55
C ILE A 33 7.57 12.62 -23.78
N GLN A 34 7.33 11.36 -24.04
CA GLN A 34 6.45 10.92 -25.12
C GLN A 34 4.99 11.31 -24.82
N GLY A 35 4.53 11.08 -23.60
CA GLY A 35 3.22 11.50 -23.15
C GLY A 35 3.03 13.01 -23.17
N THR A 36 4.10 13.79 -22.98
CA THR A 36 4.04 15.25 -23.08
C THR A 36 3.83 15.70 -24.52
N CYS A 37 4.43 15.01 -25.48
CA CYS A 37 4.18 15.27 -26.90
C CYS A 37 2.76 14.94 -27.29
N ASP A 38 2.22 13.85 -26.75
CA ASP A 38 0.82 13.46 -26.94
C ASP A 38 -0.13 14.37 -26.15
N ALA A 39 0.27 14.77 -24.94
CA ALA A 39 -0.51 15.62 -24.03
C ALA A 39 -0.62 17.07 -24.49
N GLN A 40 0.18 17.52 -25.43
CA GLN A 40 -0.05 18.81 -26.08
C GLN A 40 -1.35 18.83 -26.87
N ASN A 41 -1.91 17.65 -27.16
CA ASN A 41 -3.14 17.46 -27.92
C ASN A 41 -4.27 16.83 -27.09
N GLU A 42 -3.99 16.35 -25.86
CA GLU A 42 -4.96 15.66 -25.01
C GLU A 42 -5.08 16.33 -23.66
N LYS A 43 -6.29 16.27 -23.07
CA LYS A 43 -6.50 16.70 -21.70
C LYS A 43 -5.66 15.83 -20.76
N LYS A 44 -4.90 16.48 -19.87
CA LYS A 44 -4.18 15.80 -18.81
C LYS A 44 -5.14 14.96 -17.95
N THR A 45 -4.95 13.65 -17.93
CA THR A 45 -5.71 12.76 -17.06
C THR A 45 -5.21 12.89 -15.63
N THR A 46 -6.11 13.16 -14.70
CA THR A 46 -5.82 13.17 -13.28
C THR A 46 -6.28 11.87 -12.66
N ARG A 47 -5.44 11.27 -11.82
CA ARG A 47 -5.77 10.07 -11.06
C ARG A 47 -5.52 10.31 -9.59
N THR A 48 -6.50 9.91 -8.80
CA THR A 48 -6.45 9.99 -7.34
C THR A 48 -6.99 8.69 -6.76
N VAL A 49 -6.34 8.23 -5.72
CA VAL A 49 -6.77 7.07 -4.93
C VAL A 49 -7.22 7.57 -3.57
N VAL A 50 -8.39 7.14 -3.13
CA VAL A 50 -8.86 7.38 -1.76
C VAL A 50 -8.92 6.05 -1.03
N VAL A 51 -8.15 5.93 0.02
CA VAL A 51 -8.18 4.80 0.96
C VAL A 51 -9.01 5.23 2.15
N SER A 52 -10.16 4.59 2.35
CA SER A 52 -11.01 4.82 3.52
C SER A 52 -10.85 3.66 4.50
N LEU A 53 -10.22 3.94 5.63
CA LEU A 53 -9.96 2.92 6.65
C LEU A 53 -11.23 2.43 7.31
N SER A 54 -12.20 3.31 7.54
CA SER A 54 -13.48 2.94 8.16
C SER A 54 -14.38 2.13 7.23
N SER A 55 -14.33 2.41 5.94
CA SER A 55 -15.15 1.71 4.94
C SER A 55 -14.47 0.47 4.39
N HIS A 56 -13.20 0.26 4.68
CA HIS A 56 -12.38 -0.82 4.11
C HIS A 56 -12.37 -0.79 2.58
N THR A 57 -12.22 0.41 2.01
CA THR A 57 -12.26 0.59 0.56
C THR A 57 -11.07 1.35 0.01
N VAL A 58 -10.72 1.00 -1.22
CA VAL A 58 -9.82 1.77 -2.09
C VAL A 58 -10.64 2.22 -3.28
N THR A 59 -10.74 3.52 -3.46
CA THR A 59 -11.49 4.13 -4.56
C THR A 59 -10.53 4.73 -5.56
N ALA A 60 -10.64 4.32 -6.80
CA ALA A 60 -9.90 4.88 -7.94
C ALA A 60 -10.74 5.96 -8.60
N ILE A 61 -10.18 7.17 -8.69
CA ILE A 61 -10.86 8.33 -9.25
C ILE A 61 -10.05 8.86 -10.43
N GLU A 62 -10.69 9.01 -11.57
CA GLU A 62 -10.09 9.51 -12.79
C GLU A 62 -10.87 10.72 -13.27
N ASN A 63 -10.19 11.84 -13.46
CA ASN A 63 -10.81 13.10 -13.87
C ASN A 63 -12.02 13.49 -13.00
N GLY A 64 -11.91 13.30 -11.70
CA GLY A 64 -12.94 13.60 -10.72
C GLY A 64 -14.08 12.59 -10.64
N GLN A 65 -14.04 11.52 -11.41
CA GLN A 65 -15.09 10.49 -11.39
C GLN A 65 -14.56 9.16 -10.84
N THR A 66 -15.35 8.53 -10.02
CA THR A 66 -15.05 7.19 -9.52
C THR A 66 -15.12 6.19 -10.66
N VAL A 67 -13.99 5.52 -10.92
CA VAL A 67 -13.91 4.48 -11.95
C VAL A 67 -13.96 3.07 -11.37
N ARG A 68 -13.56 2.91 -10.12
CA ARG A 68 -13.63 1.62 -9.41
C ARG A 68 -13.59 1.81 -7.91
N VAL A 69 -14.36 1.00 -7.20
CA VAL A 69 -14.28 0.84 -5.75
C VAL A 69 -13.89 -0.60 -5.45
N MET A 70 -12.85 -0.76 -4.65
CA MET A 70 -12.33 -2.08 -4.25
C MET A 70 -12.37 -2.19 -2.74
N HIS A 71 -12.66 -3.39 -2.23
CA HIS A 71 -12.53 -3.66 -0.80
C HIS A 71 -11.07 -3.98 -0.47
N MET A 72 -10.66 -3.66 0.74
CA MET A 72 -9.28 -3.83 1.17
C MET A 72 -9.19 -4.24 2.63
N SER A 73 -8.04 -4.78 2.98
CA SER A 73 -7.62 -5.00 4.34
C SER A 73 -6.37 -4.17 4.59
N ALA A 74 -6.43 -3.26 5.53
CA ALA A 74 -5.35 -2.35 5.88
C ALA A 74 -4.60 -2.81 7.14
N GLY A 75 -3.81 -1.94 7.74
CA GLY A 75 -3.10 -2.21 8.98
C GLY A 75 -4.04 -2.55 10.13
N GLN A 76 -3.74 -3.66 10.80
CA GLN A 76 -4.61 -4.19 11.86
C GLN A 76 -4.58 -3.37 13.15
N GLY A 77 -3.68 -2.43 13.25
CA GLY A 77 -3.56 -1.60 14.41
C GLY A 77 -2.40 -1.95 15.28
N ASN A 78 -2.45 -1.44 16.47
CA ASN A 78 -1.38 -1.37 17.41
C ASN A 78 -0.85 -2.73 17.83
N ASP A 79 0.06 -2.70 18.76
CA ASP A 79 0.81 -3.86 19.16
C ASP A 79 -0.11 -5.04 19.54
N TYR A 80 0.31 -6.20 19.12
CA TYR A 80 -0.44 -7.45 19.32
C TYR A 80 -0.69 -7.79 20.78
N GLN A 81 0.13 -7.29 21.68
CA GLN A 81 0.01 -7.61 23.11
C GLN A 81 -1.04 -6.80 23.81
N THR A 82 -1.15 -5.54 23.45
CA THR A 82 -2.12 -4.67 24.10
C THR A 82 -3.48 -4.69 23.42
N GLY A 83 -3.55 -5.13 22.18
CA GLY A 83 -4.78 -5.10 21.37
C GLY A 83 -5.34 -3.70 21.17
N GLN A 84 -4.56 -2.67 21.43
CA GLN A 84 -4.98 -1.29 21.19
C GLN A 84 -5.12 -1.08 19.69
N CYS A 85 -5.98 -0.30 19.25
CA CYS A 85 -6.54 -0.17 17.93
C CYS A 85 -7.57 -1.24 17.60
N GLN A 86 -7.97 -2.02 18.58
CA GLN A 86 -8.72 -3.18 18.23
C GLN A 86 -10.01 -3.36 18.86
N PRO A 87 -10.89 -2.66 19.16
CA PRO A 87 -12.11 -3.30 19.66
C PRO A 87 -12.71 -4.32 18.69
N SER A 88 -12.36 -4.29 17.44
CA SER A 88 -12.87 -5.25 16.46
C SER A 88 -11.93 -5.50 15.30
N GLY A 89 -10.67 -5.15 15.45
CA GLY A 89 -9.74 -5.14 14.32
C GLY A 89 -10.00 -4.01 13.34
N ASP A 90 -10.74 -2.99 13.74
CA ASP A 90 -11.31 -2.09 12.77
C ASP A 90 -10.56 -0.82 12.73
N LEU A 91 -10.20 -0.03 13.22
CA LEU A 91 -9.70 1.30 12.87
C LEU A 91 -8.44 1.66 13.62
N CYS A 92 -7.37 1.70 12.90
CA CYS A 92 -6.25 2.51 13.31
C CYS A 92 -6.49 3.94 12.86
N THR A 93 -6.98 4.75 13.74
CA THR A 93 -7.01 6.19 13.55
C THR A 93 -5.72 6.80 14.10
N PRO A 94 -5.35 8.00 13.71
CA PRO A 94 -4.20 8.70 14.29
C PRO A 94 -4.26 8.83 15.81
N THR A 95 -5.46 8.76 16.39
CA THR A 95 -5.66 8.78 17.83
C THR A 95 -5.14 7.51 18.51
N TYR A 96 -5.18 6.40 17.81
CA TYR A 96 -4.74 5.10 18.31
C TYR A 96 -3.37 4.70 17.79
N CYS A 97 -2.95 5.27 16.69
CA CYS A 97 -1.71 4.95 16.01
C CYS A 97 -0.78 6.15 16.10
N ASP A 98 0.00 6.19 17.14
CA ASP A 98 1.07 7.19 17.27
C ASP A 98 2.10 6.92 16.16
N PRO A 99 2.42 7.90 15.32
CA PRO A 99 3.45 7.72 14.28
C PRO A 99 4.84 7.44 14.85
N ASN A 100 5.05 7.64 16.15
CA ASN A 100 6.30 7.32 16.82
C ASN A 100 6.27 5.96 17.52
N SER A 101 5.13 5.31 17.61
CA SER A 101 5.00 3.95 18.08
C SER A 101 4.71 3.07 16.86
N TYR A 102 5.38 1.95 16.78
CA TYR A 102 5.38 1.11 15.60
C TYR A 102 4.16 0.23 15.54
N ASP A 103 3.10 0.87 15.29
CA ASP A 103 1.80 0.28 15.19
C ASP A 103 1.65 -0.37 13.83
N ASN A 104 0.97 -1.47 13.76
CA ASN A 104 0.60 -2.09 12.50
C ASN A 104 -0.51 -1.28 11.81
N CYS A 105 -0.33 0.02 11.71
CA CYS A 105 -1.33 0.93 11.19
C CYS A 105 -0.95 1.43 9.81
N THR A 106 -1.96 1.59 8.96
CA THR A 106 -1.82 2.34 7.73
C THR A 106 -1.86 3.83 8.08
N PRO A 107 -0.83 4.62 7.72
CA PRO A 107 -0.83 6.04 8.03
C PRO A 107 -1.88 6.78 7.21
N ASP A 108 -2.58 7.71 7.85
CA ASP A 108 -3.44 8.65 7.15
C ASP A 108 -2.65 9.83 6.58
N GLY A 109 -3.25 10.55 5.67
CA GLY A 109 -2.66 11.72 5.04
C GLY A 109 -2.64 11.65 3.52
N ASP A 110 -1.89 12.56 2.94
CA ASP A 110 -1.74 12.68 1.50
C ASP A 110 -0.36 12.19 1.09
N PHE A 111 -0.36 11.26 0.14
CA PHE A 111 0.84 10.61 -0.36
C PHE A 111 0.82 10.58 -1.88
N LYS A 112 1.94 10.13 -2.45
CA LYS A 112 2.05 9.83 -3.88
C LYS A 112 2.72 8.48 -4.07
N VAL A 113 2.25 7.72 -5.06
CA VAL A 113 2.92 6.49 -5.46
C VAL A 113 4.31 6.84 -5.97
N TRP A 114 5.34 6.27 -5.35
CA TRP A 114 6.73 6.59 -5.63
C TRP A 114 7.59 5.40 -6.05
N LEU A 115 7.08 4.18 -5.89
CA LEU A 115 7.79 2.95 -6.21
C LEU A 115 6.78 1.85 -6.53
N LYS A 116 7.05 1.06 -7.56
CA LYS A 116 6.15 -0.03 -7.97
C LYS A 116 6.93 -1.28 -8.31
N TYR A 117 6.34 -2.44 -7.99
CA TYR A 117 6.87 -3.76 -8.36
C TYR A 117 5.72 -4.68 -8.80
N GLN A 118 5.93 -5.48 -9.82
CA GLN A 118 4.97 -6.54 -10.17
C GLN A 118 4.90 -7.62 -9.10
N SER A 119 6.02 -7.95 -8.51
CA SER A 119 6.11 -8.93 -7.42
C SER A 119 7.31 -8.60 -6.55
N GLN A 120 7.14 -8.73 -5.25
CA GLN A 120 8.20 -8.47 -4.30
C GLN A 120 8.03 -9.33 -3.05
N ASP A 121 9.15 -9.84 -2.54
CA ASP A 121 9.18 -10.39 -1.19
C ASP A 121 9.23 -9.26 -0.17
N MET A 122 8.40 -9.35 0.85
CA MET A 122 8.33 -8.36 1.92
C MET A 122 8.69 -8.99 3.24
N SER A 123 9.55 -8.34 4.00
CA SER A 123 9.93 -8.79 5.33
C SER A 123 10.12 -7.62 6.27
N GLY A 124 9.97 -7.86 7.53
CA GLY A 124 10.17 -6.85 8.55
C GLY A 124 10.31 -7.44 9.94
N THR A 125 10.70 -6.58 10.86
CA THR A 125 10.80 -6.89 12.27
C THR A 125 10.07 -5.81 13.05
N LEU A 126 9.17 -6.24 13.93
CA LEU A 126 8.46 -5.36 14.85
C LEU A 126 9.05 -5.55 16.25
N THR A 127 9.22 -4.45 16.97
CA THR A 127 9.52 -4.49 18.40
C THR A 127 8.20 -4.31 19.14
N LEU A 128 7.85 -5.30 19.95
CA LEU A 128 6.64 -5.30 20.74
C LEU A 128 6.82 -4.47 22.01
N SER A 129 5.71 -4.16 22.67
CA SER A 129 5.74 -3.34 23.90
C SER A 129 6.53 -3.96 25.05
N ASP A 130 6.66 -5.28 25.08
CA ASP A 130 7.46 -6.01 26.09
C ASP A 130 8.96 -6.10 25.75
N GLY A 131 9.38 -5.48 24.64
CA GLY A 131 10.76 -5.54 24.15
C GLY A 131 11.07 -6.75 23.28
N ASN A 132 10.16 -7.69 23.15
CA ASN A 132 10.32 -8.81 22.21
C ASN A 132 10.19 -8.34 20.76
N THR A 133 10.72 -9.13 19.85
CA THR A 133 10.63 -8.86 18.42
C THR A 133 9.78 -9.91 17.72
N GLU A 134 9.00 -9.46 16.75
CA GLU A 134 8.30 -10.31 15.82
C GLU A 134 8.86 -10.10 14.42
N LYS A 135 9.19 -11.20 13.75
CA LYS A 135 9.65 -11.18 12.36
C LYS A 135 8.56 -11.70 11.46
N TRP A 136 8.40 -11.04 10.34
CA TRP A 136 7.50 -11.49 9.30
C TRP A 136 8.21 -11.50 7.96
N ASP A 137 7.84 -12.45 7.12
CA ASP A 137 8.41 -12.65 5.80
C ASP A 137 7.33 -13.20 4.88
N VAL A 138 6.98 -12.44 3.87
CA VAL A 138 5.94 -12.76 2.90
C VAL A 138 6.54 -12.77 1.51
N LYS A 139 6.42 -13.93 0.83
CA LYS A 139 6.96 -14.12 -0.51
C LYS A 139 5.93 -13.75 -1.57
N ASP A 140 6.42 -13.28 -2.72
CA ASP A 140 5.63 -13.04 -3.92
C ASP A 140 4.42 -12.12 -3.73
N VAL A 141 4.59 -11.04 -3.00
CA VAL A 141 3.55 -10.04 -2.90
C VAL A 141 3.37 -9.38 -4.26
N GLY A 142 2.19 -9.53 -4.85
CA GLY A 142 1.91 -9.09 -6.21
C GLY A 142 1.43 -7.66 -6.31
N PHE A 143 1.78 -7.00 -7.39
CA PHE A 143 1.24 -5.72 -7.82
C PHE A 143 1.36 -4.63 -6.75
N VAL A 144 2.60 -4.32 -6.39
CA VAL A 144 2.94 -3.47 -5.26
C VAL A 144 3.08 -2.02 -5.70
N ASN A 145 2.35 -1.14 -5.03
CA ASN A 145 2.38 0.30 -5.25
C ASN A 145 2.69 1.01 -3.94
N TYR A 146 3.95 1.38 -3.72
CA TYR A 146 4.36 2.10 -2.52
C TYR A 146 3.89 3.54 -2.55
N PHE A 147 3.24 3.98 -1.48
CA PHE A 147 2.82 5.37 -1.34
C PHE A 147 3.46 6.08 -0.15
N SER A 148 3.88 5.39 0.89
CA SER A 148 4.58 6.03 2.00
C SER A 148 6.08 5.72 1.97
N LYS A 149 6.89 6.66 2.45
CA LYS A 149 8.34 6.47 2.57
C LYS A 149 8.70 5.53 3.71
N THR A 150 7.76 5.27 4.61
CA THR A 150 7.90 4.27 5.67
C THR A 150 7.65 2.86 5.17
N GLY A 151 7.16 2.72 3.94
CA GLY A 151 7.05 1.45 3.25
C GLY A 151 5.66 0.86 3.18
N CYS A 152 4.62 1.66 3.36
CA CYS A 152 3.26 1.20 3.12
C CYS A 152 2.94 1.23 1.63
N ALA A 153 2.28 0.19 1.17
CA ALA A 153 1.91 0.01 -0.22
C ALA A 153 0.48 -0.49 -0.36
N ILE A 154 -0.12 -0.24 -1.51
CA ILE A 154 -1.33 -0.91 -1.95
C ILE A 154 -0.89 -2.07 -2.85
N HIS A 155 -1.26 -3.29 -2.51
CA HIS A 155 -0.83 -4.48 -3.22
C HIS A 155 -1.90 -5.57 -3.20
N ARG A 156 -1.69 -6.62 -3.97
CA ARG A 156 -2.50 -7.84 -3.87
C ARG A 156 -2.39 -8.39 -2.46
N ILE A 157 -3.54 -8.68 -1.84
CA ILE A 157 -3.55 -9.23 -0.49
C ILE A 157 -2.66 -10.49 -0.40
N ALA A 158 -1.82 -10.52 0.62
CA ALA A 158 -0.84 -11.58 0.79
C ALA A 158 -1.47 -12.79 1.48
N THR A 159 -2.19 -13.57 0.71
CA THR A 159 -2.80 -14.83 1.16
C THR A 159 -2.23 -15.99 0.35
N GLN A 160 -2.24 -17.19 0.92
CA GLN A 160 -1.76 -18.39 0.22
C GLN A 160 -2.73 -18.87 -0.86
N SER A 161 -3.99 -18.49 -0.76
CA SER A 161 -5.02 -18.78 -1.74
C SER A 161 -5.56 -17.49 -2.33
N ALA A 162 -6.06 -17.54 -3.55
CA ALA A 162 -6.69 -16.40 -4.19
C ALA A 162 -7.84 -15.87 -3.34
N PHE A 163 -7.67 -14.68 -2.80
CA PHE A 163 -8.63 -13.99 -1.96
C PHE A 163 -9.19 -12.82 -2.75
N ASN A 164 -10.43 -12.91 -3.17
CA ASN A 164 -11.02 -11.91 -4.05
C ASN A 164 -11.70 -10.77 -3.28
N ASP A 165 -12.20 -9.79 -4.01
CA ASP A 165 -12.85 -8.61 -3.45
C ASP A 165 -14.04 -8.98 -2.53
N SER A 166 -14.87 -9.93 -2.93
CA SER A 166 -16.00 -10.39 -2.13
C SER A 166 -15.55 -11.03 -0.81
N SER A 167 -14.46 -11.77 -0.83
CA SER A 167 -13.90 -12.41 0.35
C SER A 167 -13.36 -11.38 1.34
N ILE A 168 -12.72 -10.34 0.84
CA ILE A 168 -12.21 -9.24 1.67
C ILE A 168 -13.40 -8.48 2.27
N GLN A 169 -14.42 -8.19 1.49
CA GLN A 169 -15.63 -7.55 1.97
C GLN A 169 -16.31 -8.36 3.08
N ALA A 170 -16.42 -9.66 2.89
CA ALA A 170 -17.02 -10.55 3.87
C ALA A 170 -16.19 -10.66 5.16
N MET A 171 -14.88 -10.62 5.04
CA MET A 171 -13.97 -10.62 6.19
C MET A 171 -14.14 -9.36 7.05
N GLY A 172 -14.24 -8.21 6.43
CA GLY A 172 -14.47 -6.92 7.10
C GLY A 172 -13.46 -6.56 8.17
N LYS A 173 -12.20 -6.95 8.00
CA LYS A 173 -11.14 -6.76 8.99
C LYS A 173 -9.87 -6.21 8.37
N ASN A 174 -9.15 -5.43 9.14
CA ASN A 174 -7.78 -5.03 8.86
C ASN A 174 -6.81 -6.05 9.47
N THR A 175 -5.93 -6.62 8.69
CA THR A 175 -5.09 -7.76 9.09
C THR A 175 -3.61 -7.59 8.80
N SER A 176 -3.19 -6.48 8.18
CA SER A 176 -1.83 -6.29 7.75
C SER A 176 -0.96 -5.57 8.77
N HIS A 177 0.32 -5.44 8.45
CA HIS A 177 1.30 -4.67 9.22
C HIS A 177 1.38 -3.19 8.80
N GLY A 178 0.41 -2.72 8.03
CA GLY A 178 0.33 -1.34 7.55
C GLY A 178 0.01 -1.20 6.07
N CYS A 179 0.35 -2.18 5.26
CA CYS A 179 0.00 -2.20 3.86
C CYS A 179 -1.50 -2.39 3.62
N VAL A 180 -1.94 -1.96 2.47
CA VAL A 180 -3.32 -2.06 2.01
C VAL A 180 -3.43 -3.20 1.01
N GLY A 181 -4.08 -4.28 1.40
CA GLY A 181 -4.27 -5.45 0.55
C GLY A 181 -5.62 -5.42 -0.17
N VAL A 182 -5.59 -5.49 -1.49
CA VAL A 182 -6.79 -5.61 -2.34
C VAL A 182 -6.90 -7.02 -2.91
N GLY A 183 -8.08 -7.37 -3.43
CA GLY A 183 -8.35 -8.71 -3.92
C GLY A 183 -7.50 -9.12 -5.11
N TRP A 184 -7.34 -10.42 -5.28
CA TRP A 184 -6.61 -11.01 -6.41
C TRP A 184 -7.27 -10.67 -7.76
N ASP A 185 -8.58 -10.44 -7.76
CA ASP A 185 -9.35 -10.01 -8.92
C ASP A 185 -9.27 -8.50 -9.20
N GLN A 186 -8.65 -7.71 -8.31
CA GLN A 186 -8.56 -6.26 -8.42
C GLN A 186 -7.12 -5.74 -8.60
N ALA A 187 -6.15 -6.46 -8.08
CA ALA A 187 -4.80 -5.94 -7.89
C ALA A 187 -4.07 -5.62 -9.20
N GLU A 188 -4.20 -6.46 -10.21
CA GLU A 188 -3.56 -6.23 -11.51
C GLU A 188 -4.15 -5.01 -12.22
N TRP A 189 -5.46 -4.90 -12.23
CA TRP A 189 -6.12 -3.73 -12.79
C TRP A 189 -5.65 -2.44 -12.09
N PHE A 190 -5.63 -2.45 -10.76
CA PHE A 190 -5.21 -1.29 -9.99
C PHE A 190 -3.75 -0.92 -10.28
N TYR A 191 -2.86 -1.90 -10.31
CA TYR A 191 -1.46 -1.68 -10.62
C TYR A 191 -1.25 -1.03 -11.98
N ASN A 192 -1.98 -1.48 -12.99
CA ASN A 192 -1.88 -0.93 -14.35
C ASN A 192 -2.50 0.45 -14.45
N TRP A 193 -3.56 0.71 -13.72
CA TRP A 193 -4.22 2.01 -13.71
C TRP A 193 -3.44 3.05 -12.89
N CYS A 194 -2.87 2.65 -11.77
CA CYS A 194 -2.21 3.51 -10.79
C CYS A 194 -0.77 3.81 -11.21
N LEU A 195 -0.55 4.94 -11.83
CA LEU A 195 0.75 5.34 -12.31
C LEU A 195 1.62 5.93 -11.19
N MET A 196 2.93 5.96 -11.43
CA MET A 196 3.87 6.70 -10.58
C MET A 196 3.41 8.15 -10.45
N GLY A 197 3.46 8.68 -9.25
CA GLY A 197 3.00 10.03 -8.96
C GLY A 197 1.50 10.18 -8.71
N THR A 198 0.72 9.10 -8.85
CA THR A 198 -0.72 9.12 -8.50
C THR A 198 -0.89 9.50 -7.04
N THR A 199 -1.76 10.46 -6.77
CA THR A 199 -2.09 10.88 -5.40
C THR A 199 -2.85 9.77 -4.67
N VAL A 200 -2.41 9.47 -3.47
CA VAL A 200 -3.09 8.55 -2.56
C VAL A 200 -3.47 9.32 -1.30
N HIS A 201 -4.76 9.45 -1.07
CA HIS A 201 -5.31 10.07 0.12
C HIS A 201 -5.84 8.98 1.04
N VAL A 202 -5.26 8.87 2.23
CA VAL A 202 -5.68 7.91 3.26
C VAL A 202 -6.43 8.66 4.35
N GLN A 203 -7.64 8.25 4.59
CA GLN A 203 -8.54 8.83 5.60
C GLN A 203 -9.14 7.76 6.51
N ALA A 204 -9.65 8.20 7.63
CA ALA A 204 -10.35 7.33 8.56
C ALA A 204 -11.55 6.61 7.94
#